data_6c6520b4bb3344e7ce0f9b067f9293f1
#
_entry.id   6c6520b4bb3344e7ce0f9b067f9293f1
#
_cell.length_a   1.000
_cell.length_b   1.000
_cell.length_c   1.000
_cell.angle_alpha   90.00
_cell.angle_beta   90.00
_cell.angle_gamma   90.00
#
_symmetry.space_group_name_H-M   'P 1'
#
loop_
_entity.id
_entity.type
_entity.pdbx_description
1 polymer ?
#
loop_
_entity_poly.entity_id
_entity_poly.type
_entity_poly.pdbx_seq_one_letter_code
_entity_poly.pdbx_strand_id
1 'polypeptide(L)'
;MKTIVRRTALAVCILVLALILLTAASAACAGFDDVPESADCYESVIYLAECEIAAGTGNDCFSPEQLITVEQWAVMLCRAYGVETIGDSWQDVGRSSVAEAYRQGWLNETALSAPRSPICRSVLVESAFAAADVPVYDSTLYEGGASLSTADNILRVGRELRLCSDDADTNALVTRGEAAIILHAVLTQSFHVEEPPAPVTLVNAAGVNVNDFLLELRKVPEQILDAFNAAGWTYCIDFDYMGGLSKKLNMSCIGATNYSRKTIYISEADATLHEFGHFLDYALGFPAEHERLYLAESQNSSLRDYAKTNSREFFADCFVHWITYSADKKRMDDFRDAAPQTYAYMKKLATNNWGA
;
A
#
# COMPACT_ATOMS: atom_id res chain seq x y z
N MET A 1 4.14 17.82 -0.31
CA MET A 1 3.17 18.95 -0.26
C MET A 1 1.73 18.49 -0.07
N LYS A 2 1.23 17.46 -0.76
CA LYS A 2 -0.17 16.97 -0.57
C LYS A 2 -0.46 16.43 0.84
N THR A 3 0.48 15.74 1.47
CA THR A 3 0.32 15.18 2.83
C THR A 3 0.28 16.25 3.91
N ILE A 4 1.07 17.32 3.76
CA ILE A 4 1.05 18.47 4.67
C ILE A 4 -0.27 19.25 4.53
N VAL A 5 -0.76 19.41 3.28
CA VAL A 5 -2.04 20.08 3.01
C VAL A 5 -3.23 19.28 3.56
N ARG A 6 -3.18 17.94 3.52
CA ARG A 6 -4.23 17.09 4.12
C ARG A 6 -4.22 17.14 5.66
N ARG A 7 -3.04 17.14 6.30
CA ARG A 7 -2.94 17.29 7.77
C ARG A 7 -3.40 18.67 8.25
N THR A 8 -3.13 19.74 7.49
CA THR A 8 -3.64 21.07 7.79
C THR A 8 -5.14 21.21 7.51
N ALA A 9 -5.67 20.55 6.47
CA ALA A 9 -7.11 20.52 6.22
C ALA A 9 -7.87 19.78 7.33
N LEU A 10 -7.37 18.63 7.79
CA LEU A 10 -7.95 17.88 8.89
C LEU A 10 -7.91 18.68 10.21
N ALA A 11 -6.78 19.33 10.52
CA ALA A 11 -6.65 20.19 11.69
C ALA A 11 -7.56 21.42 11.63
N VAL A 12 -7.78 22.00 10.45
CA VAL A 12 -8.70 23.12 10.24
C VAL A 12 -10.16 22.66 10.33
N CYS A 13 -10.51 21.48 9.83
CA CYS A 13 -11.85 20.90 10.00
C CYS A 13 -12.14 20.63 11.48
N ILE A 14 -11.20 20.08 12.24
CA ILE A 14 -11.34 19.85 13.68
C ILE A 14 -11.49 21.19 14.43
N LEU A 15 -10.75 22.23 14.04
CA LEU A 15 -10.86 23.57 14.66
C LEU A 15 -12.18 24.28 14.31
N VAL A 16 -12.67 24.11 13.08
CA VAL A 16 -13.96 24.65 12.62
C VAL A 16 -15.13 23.91 13.28
N LEU A 17 -15.06 22.58 13.42
CA LEU A 17 -16.03 21.82 14.22
C LEU A 17 -16.04 22.27 15.70
N ALA A 18 -14.87 22.48 16.31
CA ALA A 18 -14.78 22.98 17.69
C ALA A 18 -15.36 24.39 17.85
N LEU A 19 -15.30 25.23 16.80
CA LEU A 19 -15.90 26.59 16.84
C LEU A 19 -17.42 26.56 16.59
N ILE A 20 -17.93 25.61 15.82
CA ILE A 20 -19.37 25.42 15.57
C ILE A 20 -20.07 24.87 16.84
N LEU A 21 -19.37 24.01 17.61
CA LEU A 21 -19.88 23.48 18.88
C LEU A 21 -20.09 24.56 19.97
N LEU A 22 -19.53 25.76 19.82
CA LEU A 22 -19.73 26.88 20.78
C LEU A 22 -20.96 27.72 20.51
N THR A 23 -21.71 27.49 19.44
CA THR A 23 -22.90 28.26 19.07
C THR A 23 -24.20 27.45 18.93
N ALA A 24 -24.15 26.13 19.09
CA ALA A 24 -25.34 25.29 19.04
C ALA A 24 -26.02 25.26 20.42
N ALA A 25 -27.05 26.09 20.58
CA ALA A 25 -28.06 25.89 21.59
C ALA A 25 -28.64 24.49 21.47
N SER A 26 -28.57 23.70 22.55
CA SER A 26 -29.47 22.60 22.89
C SER A 26 -30.08 21.83 21.69
N ALA A 27 -29.23 21.08 20.95
CA ALA A 27 -29.74 19.92 20.24
C ALA A 27 -29.96 18.85 21.32
N ALA A 28 -31.18 18.33 21.42
CA ALA A 28 -31.46 17.15 22.20
C ALA A 28 -30.48 16.08 21.81
N CYS A 29 -29.79 15.43 22.78
CA CYS A 29 -28.95 14.30 22.53
C CYS A 29 -29.74 13.33 21.64
N ALA A 30 -29.23 13.05 20.45
CA ALA A 30 -29.86 12.07 19.56
C ALA A 30 -29.59 10.69 20.12
N GLY A 31 -30.30 10.31 21.19
CA GLY A 31 -30.32 8.94 21.69
C GLY A 31 -31.12 8.08 20.73
N PHE A 32 -30.63 6.88 20.49
CA PHE A 32 -31.39 5.84 19.78
C PHE A 32 -32.03 4.92 20.83
N ASP A 33 -33.32 4.60 20.65
CA ASP A 33 -34.06 3.77 21.62
C ASP A 33 -33.46 2.37 21.83
N ASP A 34 -32.75 1.85 20.83
CA ASP A 34 -32.12 0.55 20.82
C ASP A 34 -30.62 0.56 21.16
N VAL A 35 -30.07 1.70 21.59
CA VAL A 35 -28.68 1.83 22.02
C VAL A 35 -28.65 2.43 23.44
N PRO A 36 -28.82 1.58 24.48
CA PRO A 36 -28.77 2.04 25.86
C PRO A 36 -27.34 2.49 26.24
N GLU A 37 -27.22 3.37 27.22
CA GLU A 37 -25.92 3.88 27.73
C GLU A 37 -24.95 2.76 28.16
N SER A 38 -25.48 1.59 28.49
CA SER A 38 -24.70 0.40 28.86
C SER A 38 -24.17 -0.41 27.67
N ALA A 39 -24.55 -0.06 26.44
CA ALA A 39 -24.07 -0.78 25.26
C ALA A 39 -22.62 -0.37 24.93
N ASP A 40 -21.78 -1.35 24.59
CA ASP A 40 -20.36 -1.11 24.24
C ASP A 40 -20.18 -0.11 23.12
N CYS A 41 -21.13 -0.02 22.19
CA CYS A 41 -21.10 0.91 21.06
C CYS A 41 -21.72 2.28 21.36
N TYR A 42 -22.28 2.54 22.58
CA TYR A 42 -23.06 3.73 22.89
C TYR A 42 -22.30 5.02 22.55
N GLU A 43 -21.13 5.24 23.16
CA GLU A 43 -20.34 6.45 22.95
C GLU A 43 -19.97 6.64 21.46
N SER A 44 -19.64 5.55 20.79
CA SER A 44 -19.27 5.58 19.37
C SER A 44 -20.45 5.95 18.48
N VAL A 45 -21.62 5.39 18.74
CA VAL A 45 -22.83 5.67 17.98
C VAL A 45 -23.28 7.12 18.16
N ILE A 46 -23.27 7.62 19.41
CA ILE A 46 -23.62 9.00 19.70
C ILE A 46 -22.65 9.99 19.03
N TYR A 47 -21.33 9.74 19.16
CA TYR A 47 -20.32 10.56 18.48
C TYR A 47 -20.53 10.64 16.97
N LEU A 48 -20.74 9.50 16.31
CA LEU A 48 -20.92 9.46 14.86
C LEU A 48 -22.26 10.10 14.42
N ALA A 49 -23.30 10.04 15.27
CA ALA A 49 -24.58 10.69 15.00
C ALA A 49 -24.48 12.20 15.16
N GLU A 50 -23.83 12.70 16.22
CA GLU A 50 -23.60 14.13 16.45
C GLU A 50 -22.73 14.75 15.34
N CYS A 51 -21.78 13.98 14.78
CA CYS A 51 -20.96 14.39 13.64
C CYS A 51 -21.66 14.21 12.28
N GLU A 52 -22.93 13.78 12.23
CA GLU A 52 -23.68 13.50 11.01
C GLU A 52 -23.07 12.42 10.10
N ILE A 53 -22.15 11.60 10.65
CA ILE A 53 -21.47 10.52 9.95
C ILE A 53 -22.40 9.33 9.81
N ALA A 54 -23.09 8.95 10.89
CA ALA A 54 -24.04 7.85 10.90
C ALA A 54 -25.45 8.35 11.19
N ALA A 55 -26.44 7.72 10.59
CA ALA A 55 -27.85 7.95 10.87
C ALA A 55 -28.54 6.67 11.32
N GLY A 56 -29.66 6.80 12.00
CA GLY A 56 -30.52 5.68 12.35
C GLY A 56 -31.10 4.96 11.12
N THR A 57 -31.67 3.80 11.37
CA THR A 57 -32.35 2.97 10.36
C THR A 57 -33.84 3.32 10.24
N GLY A 58 -34.32 4.24 11.05
CA GLY A 58 -35.72 4.69 11.19
C GLY A 58 -36.29 4.38 12.56
N ASN A 59 -37.43 5.00 12.89
CA ASN A 59 -38.12 4.83 14.18
C ASN A 59 -37.21 5.02 15.42
N ASP A 60 -36.34 6.03 15.36
CA ASP A 60 -35.39 6.36 16.41
C ASP A 60 -34.45 5.19 16.81
N CYS A 61 -34.23 4.24 15.89
CA CYS A 61 -33.31 3.10 16.08
C CYS A 61 -32.04 3.25 15.24
N PHE A 62 -30.91 2.82 15.82
CA PHE A 62 -29.62 2.67 15.13
C PHE A 62 -29.42 1.28 14.53
N SER A 63 -30.01 0.28 15.15
CA SER A 63 -29.90 -1.17 14.84
C SER A 63 -28.47 -1.70 15.00
N PRO A 64 -27.88 -1.62 16.20
CA PRO A 64 -26.46 -1.95 16.43
C PRO A 64 -26.12 -3.41 16.11
N GLU A 65 -27.07 -4.35 16.30
CA GLU A 65 -26.89 -5.77 16.04
C GLU A 65 -27.10 -6.17 14.57
N GLN A 66 -27.60 -5.24 13.74
CA GLN A 66 -27.78 -5.52 12.33
C GLN A 66 -26.43 -5.56 11.61
N LEU A 67 -26.23 -6.52 10.71
CA LEU A 67 -25.05 -6.57 9.85
C LEU A 67 -24.99 -5.32 8.97
N ILE A 68 -23.83 -4.69 8.92
CA ILE A 68 -23.60 -3.52 8.07
C ILE A 68 -23.27 -3.97 6.64
N THR A 69 -23.87 -3.31 5.64
CA THR A 69 -23.55 -3.56 4.23
C THR A 69 -22.37 -2.70 3.77
N VAL A 70 -21.75 -3.12 2.66
CA VAL A 70 -20.65 -2.34 2.03
C VAL A 70 -21.09 -0.91 1.72
N GLU A 71 -22.32 -0.72 1.18
CA GLU A 71 -22.83 0.63 0.86
C GLU A 71 -23.05 1.49 2.11
N GLN A 72 -23.57 0.90 3.20
CA GLN A 72 -23.75 1.61 4.46
C GLN A 72 -22.40 2.04 5.06
N TRP A 73 -21.43 1.16 5.04
CA TRP A 73 -20.08 1.44 5.49
C TRP A 73 -19.40 2.52 4.64
N ALA A 74 -19.49 2.43 3.30
CA ALA A 74 -18.95 3.42 2.38
C ALA A 74 -19.55 4.83 2.61
N VAL A 75 -20.85 4.91 2.90
CA VAL A 75 -21.52 6.19 3.26
C VAL A 75 -20.91 6.76 4.54
N MET A 76 -20.71 5.94 5.57
CA MET A 76 -20.09 6.39 6.82
C MET A 76 -18.65 6.87 6.58
N LEU A 77 -17.84 6.14 5.82
CA LEU A 77 -16.48 6.55 5.48
C LEU A 77 -16.46 7.88 4.70
N CYS A 78 -17.26 8.00 3.64
CA CYS A 78 -17.30 9.23 2.84
C CYS A 78 -17.68 10.45 3.70
N ARG A 79 -18.68 10.32 4.56
CA ARG A 79 -19.07 11.39 5.49
C ARG A 79 -17.97 11.72 6.50
N ALA A 80 -17.35 10.69 7.09
CA ALA A 80 -16.29 10.86 8.07
C ALA A 80 -15.08 11.64 7.53
N TYR A 81 -14.77 11.44 6.25
CA TYR A 81 -13.63 12.09 5.59
C TYR A 81 -13.99 13.23 4.65
N GLY A 82 -15.25 13.71 4.72
CA GLY A 82 -15.71 14.88 3.97
C GLY A 82 -15.70 14.68 2.44
N VAL A 83 -15.90 13.45 2.00
CA VAL A 83 -15.95 13.11 0.57
C VAL A 83 -17.37 13.30 0.07
N GLU A 84 -17.54 14.17 -0.93
CA GLU A 84 -18.85 14.45 -1.52
C GLU A 84 -19.41 13.23 -2.25
N THR A 85 -20.68 12.93 -1.98
CA THR A 85 -21.44 11.86 -2.64
C THR A 85 -22.71 12.43 -3.25
N ILE A 86 -23.12 11.90 -4.39
CA ILE A 86 -24.22 12.44 -5.18
C ILE A 86 -25.39 11.44 -5.16
N GLY A 87 -26.61 11.96 -4.95
CA GLY A 87 -27.82 11.16 -5.09
C GLY A 87 -29.05 11.80 -4.47
N ASP A 88 -30.20 11.63 -5.10
CA ASP A 88 -31.50 12.10 -4.60
C ASP A 88 -32.21 11.04 -3.72
N SER A 89 -31.71 9.82 -3.74
CA SER A 89 -32.21 8.71 -2.93
C SER A 89 -31.08 8.03 -2.16
N TRP A 90 -31.43 7.32 -1.07
CA TRP A 90 -30.48 6.50 -0.32
C TRP A 90 -29.69 5.53 -1.22
N GLN A 91 -30.36 4.94 -2.22
CA GLN A 91 -29.73 4.00 -3.14
C GLN A 91 -28.68 4.68 -4.03
N ASP A 92 -28.93 5.91 -4.45
CA ASP A 92 -27.99 6.67 -5.27
C ASP A 92 -26.80 7.13 -4.43
N VAL A 93 -27.05 7.64 -3.23
CA VAL A 93 -26.00 8.01 -2.26
C VAL A 93 -25.13 6.79 -1.91
N GLY A 94 -25.72 5.63 -1.61
CA GLY A 94 -24.99 4.40 -1.32
C GLY A 94 -24.09 3.97 -2.48
N ARG A 95 -24.64 3.97 -3.71
CA ARG A 95 -23.87 3.60 -4.91
C ARG A 95 -22.73 4.60 -5.19
N SER A 96 -23.01 5.88 -5.07
CA SER A 96 -22.03 6.95 -5.22
C SER A 96 -20.90 6.82 -4.18
N SER A 97 -21.25 6.53 -2.94
CA SER A 97 -20.27 6.35 -1.85
C SER A 97 -19.35 5.16 -2.08
N VAL A 98 -19.88 4.03 -2.54
CA VAL A 98 -19.06 2.85 -2.86
C VAL A 98 -18.09 3.14 -4.00
N ALA A 99 -18.58 3.79 -5.08
CA ALA A 99 -17.72 4.17 -6.20
C ALA A 99 -16.63 5.16 -5.79
N GLU A 100 -16.98 6.11 -4.93
CA GLU A 100 -16.04 7.09 -4.40
C GLU A 100 -15.01 6.45 -3.45
N ALA A 101 -15.43 5.61 -2.51
CA ALA A 101 -14.52 4.88 -1.62
C ALA A 101 -13.56 3.97 -2.40
N TYR A 102 -14.02 3.35 -3.50
CA TYR A 102 -13.16 2.61 -4.41
C TYR A 102 -12.15 3.54 -5.12
N ARG A 103 -12.59 4.69 -5.62
CA ARG A 103 -11.73 5.68 -6.28
C ARG A 103 -10.65 6.26 -5.34
N GLN A 104 -10.98 6.39 -4.05
CA GLN A 104 -10.02 6.78 -3.00
C GLN A 104 -9.05 5.65 -2.63
N GLY A 105 -9.25 4.43 -3.11
CA GLY A 105 -8.46 3.26 -2.73
C GLY A 105 -8.82 2.68 -1.35
N TRP A 106 -9.97 3.05 -0.78
CA TRP A 106 -10.42 2.52 0.52
C TRP A 106 -11.11 1.16 0.39
N LEU A 107 -11.81 0.93 -0.71
CA LEU A 107 -12.48 -0.35 -1.00
C LEU A 107 -11.88 -1.01 -2.24
N ASN A 108 -11.86 -2.33 -2.24
CA ASN A 108 -11.40 -3.13 -3.36
C ASN A 108 -12.52 -3.44 -4.38
N GLU A 109 -12.16 -4.05 -5.51
CA GLU A 109 -13.09 -4.38 -6.60
C GLU A 109 -14.19 -5.36 -6.17
N THR A 110 -13.92 -6.26 -5.23
CA THR A 110 -14.92 -7.19 -4.69
C THR A 110 -16.01 -6.44 -3.94
N ALA A 111 -15.65 -5.47 -3.11
CA ALA A 111 -16.59 -4.62 -2.41
C ALA A 111 -17.40 -3.76 -3.40
N LEU A 112 -16.77 -3.19 -4.43
CA LEU A 112 -17.44 -2.43 -5.49
C LEU A 112 -18.51 -3.26 -6.21
N SER A 113 -18.24 -4.54 -6.45
CA SER A 113 -19.16 -5.43 -7.18
C SER A 113 -20.36 -5.91 -6.36
N ALA A 114 -20.30 -5.83 -5.01
CA ALA A 114 -21.33 -6.35 -4.11
C ALA A 114 -21.79 -5.34 -3.03
N PRO A 115 -22.28 -4.14 -3.40
CA PRO A 115 -22.52 -3.04 -2.47
C PRO A 115 -23.55 -3.34 -1.38
N ARG A 116 -24.50 -4.24 -1.65
CA ARG A 116 -25.56 -4.61 -0.69
C ARG A 116 -25.25 -5.82 0.17
N SER A 117 -24.12 -6.45 -0.06
CA SER A 117 -23.68 -7.57 0.78
C SER A 117 -23.18 -7.08 2.14
N PRO A 118 -23.38 -7.83 3.21
CA PRO A 118 -22.71 -7.58 4.47
C PRO A 118 -21.18 -7.56 4.27
N ILE A 119 -20.50 -6.67 4.98
CA ILE A 119 -19.05 -6.53 4.90
C ILE A 119 -18.37 -7.46 5.92
N CYS A 120 -17.28 -8.12 5.52
CA CYS A 120 -16.48 -8.90 6.44
C CYS A 120 -15.46 -8.01 7.18
N ARG A 121 -15.00 -8.50 8.34
CA ARG A 121 -14.15 -7.74 9.27
C ARG A 121 -12.85 -7.27 8.64
N SER A 122 -12.17 -8.17 7.92
CA SER A 122 -10.90 -7.78 7.27
C SER A 122 -11.06 -6.64 6.29
N VAL A 123 -12.10 -6.65 5.44
CA VAL A 123 -12.35 -5.58 4.46
C VAL A 123 -12.76 -4.28 5.14
N LEU A 124 -13.55 -4.35 6.22
CA LEU A 124 -13.94 -3.17 6.99
C LEU A 124 -12.74 -2.52 7.65
N VAL A 125 -11.88 -3.30 8.33
CA VAL A 125 -10.68 -2.79 9.01
C VAL A 125 -9.67 -2.25 7.99
N GLU A 126 -9.45 -2.96 6.88
CA GLU A 126 -8.59 -2.51 5.77
C GLU A 126 -9.02 -1.14 5.26
N SER A 127 -10.31 -0.99 4.98
CA SER A 127 -10.85 0.27 4.47
C SER A 127 -10.81 1.40 5.49
N ALA A 128 -10.98 1.10 6.79
CA ALA A 128 -10.81 2.08 7.86
C ALA A 128 -9.34 2.56 7.96
N PHE A 129 -8.38 1.63 7.86
CA PHE A 129 -6.95 1.96 7.85
C PHE A 129 -6.57 2.78 6.61
N ALA A 130 -7.04 2.36 5.43
CA ALA A 130 -6.77 3.10 4.19
C ALA A 130 -7.32 4.53 4.24
N ALA A 131 -8.52 4.72 4.81
CA ALA A 131 -9.13 6.05 4.94
C ALA A 131 -8.41 6.93 6.00
N ALA A 132 -7.87 6.30 7.06
CA ALA A 132 -7.15 6.98 8.13
C ALA A 132 -5.64 7.14 7.86
N ASP A 133 -5.14 6.72 6.69
CA ASP A 133 -3.70 6.67 6.36
C ASP A 133 -2.88 5.86 7.40
N VAL A 134 -3.49 4.81 8.00
CA VAL A 134 -2.78 3.87 8.90
C VAL A 134 -2.03 2.86 8.05
N PRO A 135 -0.69 2.80 8.12
CA PRO A 135 0.07 1.88 7.29
C PRO A 135 -0.10 0.44 7.77
N VAL A 136 -0.22 -0.49 6.81
CA VAL A 136 -0.16 -1.93 7.06
C VAL A 136 1.08 -2.46 6.36
N TYR A 137 2.01 -3.02 7.14
CA TYR A 137 3.22 -3.65 6.63
C TYR A 137 3.08 -5.17 6.65
N ASP A 138 3.65 -5.84 5.64
CA ASP A 138 3.70 -7.29 5.60
C ASP A 138 4.48 -7.83 6.81
N SER A 139 3.92 -8.83 7.48
CA SER A 139 4.50 -9.39 8.70
C SER A 139 5.89 -9.99 8.49
N THR A 140 6.19 -10.47 7.28
CA THR A 140 7.53 -11.00 6.95
C THR A 140 8.61 -9.93 6.94
N LEU A 141 8.25 -8.65 6.90
CA LEU A 141 9.20 -7.54 6.96
C LEU A 141 9.81 -7.34 8.35
N TYR A 142 9.24 -7.94 9.38
CA TYR A 142 9.79 -7.92 10.74
C TYR A 142 10.60 -9.18 11.04
N GLU A 143 11.54 -9.08 11.96
CA GLU A 143 12.34 -10.23 12.38
C GLU A 143 11.45 -11.33 12.99
N GLY A 144 11.58 -12.55 12.49
CA GLY A 144 10.76 -13.68 12.94
C GLY A 144 9.28 -13.62 12.52
N GLY A 145 8.90 -12.66 11.69
CA GLY A 145 7.53 -12.53 11.19
C GLY A 145 7.12 -13.70 10.29
N ALA A 146 5.92 -14.23 10.51
CA ALA A 146 5.35 -15.32 9.71
C ALA A 146 4.70 -14.78 8.43
N SER A 147 4.70 -15.57 7.35
CA SER A 147 3.90 -15.26 6.17
C SER A 147 2.42 -15.43 6.49
N LEU A 148 1.67 -14.35 6.42
CA LEU A 148 0.23 -14.26 6.65
C LEU A 148 -0.51 -13.99 5.34
N SER A 149 -1.79 -14.33 5.27
CA SER A 149 -2.66 -13.79 4.23
C SER A 149 -2.83 -12.28 4.43
N THR A 150 -3.20 -11.55 3.37
CA THR A 150 -3.50 -10.12 3.48
C THR A 150 -4.54 -9.84 4.58
N ALA A 151 -5.62 -10.61 4.62
CA ALA A 151 -6.67 -10.48 5.63
C ALA A 151 -6.16 -10.72 7.07
N ASP A 152 -5.35 -11.76 7.27
CA ASP A 152 -4.77 -12.05 8.60
C ASP A 152 -3.78 -10.97 9.03
N ASN A 153 -3.00 -10.43 8.08
CA ASN A 153 -2.05 -9.37 8.36
C ASN A 153 -2.75 -8.05 8.75
N ILE A 154 -3.87 -7.71 8.10
CA ILE A 154 -4.70 -6.56 8.46
C ILE A 154 -5.23 -6.72 9.89
N LEU A 155 -5.78 -7.89 10.23
CA LEU A 155 -6.28 -8.12 11.59
C LEU A 155 -5.16 -8.21 12.63
N ARG A 156 -3.95 -8.65 12.26
CA ARG A 156 -2.78 -8.54 13.15
C ARG A 156 -2.56 -7.09 13.57
N VAL A 157 -2.50 -6.16 12.60
CA VAL A 157 -2.37 -4.73 12.90
C VAL A 157 -3.59 -4.22 13.68
N GLY A 158 -4.80 -4.66 13.33
CA GLY A 158 -6.03 -4.32 14.07
C GLY A 158 -5.99 -4.72 15.55
N ARG A 159 -5.43 -5.89 15.86
CA ARG A 159 -5.22 -6.36 17.25
C ARG A 159 -4.16 -5.55 17.97
N GLU A 160 -3.01 -5.30 17.32
CA GLU A 160 -1.94 -4.45 17.86
C GLU A 160 -2.43 -3.06 18.23
N LEU A 161 -3.32 -2.51 17.40
CA LEU A 161 -3.96 -1.20 17.62
C LEU A 161 -5.23 -1.27 18.52
N ARG A 162 -5.60 -2.45 19.00
CA ARG A 162 -6.77 -2.71 19.85
C ARG A 162 -8.11 -2.34 19.19
N LEU A 163 -8.18 -2.43 17.89
CA LEU A 163 -9.41 -2.24 17.09
C LEU A 163 -10.16 -3.55 16.88
N CYS A 164 -9.51 -4.67 17.14
CA CYS A 164 -10.07 -6.01 17.04
C CYS A 164 -9.70 -6.80 18.29
N SER A 165 -10.55 -7.75 18.68
CA SER A 165 -10.22 -8.73 19.73
C SER A 165 -9.16 -9.73 19.24
N ASP A 166 -8.46 -10.39 20.16
CA ASP A 166 -7.39 -11.34 19.84
C ASP A 166 -7.89 -12.56 19.04
N ASP A 167 -9.15 -12.94 19.24
CA ASP A 167 -9.84 -14.06 18.58
C ASP A 167 -10.65 -13.64 17.35
N ALA A 168 -10.52 -12.40 16.89
CA ALA A 168 -11.27 -11.90 15.74
C ALA A 168 -11.04 -12.74 14.48
N ASP A 169 -12.14 -13.19 13.85
CA ASP A 169 -12.16 -13.92 12.59
C ASP A 169 -12.18 -12.93 11.42
N THR A 170 -11.29 -13.15 10.44
CA THR A 170 -11.14 -12.32 9.23
C THR A 170 -12.40 -12.27 8.38
N ASN A 171 -13.14 -13.38 8.33
CA ASN A 171 -14.34 -13.54 7.51
C ASN A 171 -15.64 -13.28 8.28
N ALA A 172 -15.57 -13.02 9.58
CA ALA A 172 -16.76 -12.69 10.35
C ALA A 172 -17.43 -11.44 9.78
N LEU A 173 -18.74 -11.47 9.65
CA LEU A 173 -19.53 -10.33 9.24
C LEU A 173 -19.64 -9.33 10.40
N VAL A 174 -19.57 -8.04 10.08
CA VAL A 174 -19.52 -6.96 11.07
C VAL A 174 -20.90 -6.37 11.28
N THR A 175 -21.26 -6.11 12.55
CA THR A 175 -22.49 -5.40 12.90
C THR A 175 -22.31 -3.89 12.77
N ARG A 176 -23.41 -3.15 12.74
CA ARG A 176 -23.38 -1.67 12.69
C ARG A 176 -22.78 -1.07 13.96
N GLY A 177 -23.00 -1.70 15.13
CA GLY A 177 -22.39 -1.31 16.39
C GLY A 177 -20.88 -1.47 16.38
N GLU A 178 -20.38 -2.64 15.95
CA GLU A 178 -18.93 -2.88 15.79
C GLU A 178 -18.29 -1.91 14.78
N ALA A 179 -18.95 -1.66 13.64
CA ALA A 179 -18.47 -0.71 12.65
C ALA A 179 -18.38 0.72 13.23
N ALA A 180 -19.34 1.12 14.05
CA ALA A 180 -19.32 2.41 14.73
C ALA A 180 -18.15 2.53 15.71
N ILE A 181 -17.85 1.48 16.48
CA ILE A 181 -16.69 1.43 17.40
C ILE A 181 -15.38 1.62 16.61
N ILE A 182 -15.20 0.85 15.54
CA ILE A 182 -13.98 0.91 14.72
C ILE A 182 -13.81 2.30 14.09
N LEU A 183 -14.88 2.85 13.48
CA LEU A 183 -14.82 4.16 12.85
C LEU A 183 -14.55 5.28 13.85
N HIS A 184 -15.23 5.27 14.99
CA HIS A 184 -15.00 6.24 16.06
C HIS A 184 -13.54 6.20 16.54
N ALA A 185 -12.99 4.99 16.74
CA ALA A 185 -11.61 4.84 17.16
C ALA A 185 -10.63 5.43 16.13
N VAL A 186 -10.78 5.13 14.83
CA VAL A 186 -9.88 5.67 13.79
C VAL A 186 -10.01 7.16 13.57
N LEU A 187 -11.13 7.76 13.96
CA LEU A 187 -11.34 9.20 13.87
C LEU A 187 -10.76 9.97 15.08
N THR A 188 -10.74 9.34 16.26
CA THR A 188 -10.43 10.03 17.51
C THR A 188 -9.09 9.65 18.13
N GLN A 189 -8.51 8.53 17.74
CA GLN A 189 -7.23 8.04 18.25
C GLN A 189 -6.10 8.29 17.24
N SER A 190 -4.89 8.46 17.78
CA SER A 190 -3.67 8.46 16.98
C SER A 190 -3.02 7.09 17.04
N PHE A 191 -2.75 6.50 15.88
CA PHE A 191 -2.12 5.20 15.78
C PHE A 191 -0.65 5.34 15.38
N HIS A 192 0.18 4.51 15.96
CA HIS A 192 1.58 4.37 15.57
C HIS A 192 1.83 2.92 15.20
N VAL A 193 2.18 2.70 13.96
CA VAL A 193 2.64 1.39 13.46
C VAL A 193 4.14 1.52 13.22
N GLU A 194 4.92 0.64 13.82
CA GLU A 194 6.37 0.64 13.66
C GLU A 194 6.73 0.28 12.21
N GLU A 195 7.52 1.14 11.56
CA GLU A 195 8.00 0.88 10.20
C GLU A 195 9.07 -0.24 10.24
N PRO A 196 8.97 -1.27 9.37
CA PRO A 196 9.97 -2.33 9.32
C PRO A 196 11.34 -1.80 8.93
N PRO A 197 12.43 -2.41 9.42
CA PRO A 197 13.78 -1.98 9.08
C PRO A 197 14.06 -2.19 7.59
N ALA A 198 14.55 -1.16 6.93
CA ALA A 198 15.02 -1.25 5.56
C ALA A 198 16.40 -1.92 5.51
N PRO A 199 16.67 -2.83 4.54
CA PRO A 199 17.97 -3.50 4.42
C PRO A 199 19.06 -2.58 3.83
N VAL A 200 18.70 -1.38 3.39
CA VAL A 200 19.57 -0.36 2.80
C VAL A 200 19.29 1.02 3.38
N THR A 201 20.18 1.97 3.14
CA THR A 201 19.88 3.38 3.42
C THR A 201 18.74 3.83 2.53
N LEU A 202 17.55 3.96 3.13
CA LEU A 202 16.30 4.33 2.45
C LEU A 202 15.91 5.76 2.78
N VAL A 203 15.54 6.53 1.75
CA VAL A 203 14.98 7.88 1.86
C VAL A 203 13.58 7.86 1.24
N ASN A 204 12.57 8.10 2.02
CA ASN A 204 11.19 8.20 1.58
C ASN A 204 10.80 9.69 1.38
N ALA A 205 11.26 10.30 0.30
CA ALA A 205 10.95 11.70 -0.02
C ALA A 205 9.49 11.90 -0.45
N ALA A 206 8.85 10.84 -0.96
CA ALA A 206 7.45 10.86 -1.35
C ALA A 206 6.49 10.80 -0.15
N GLY A 207 6.96 10.34 1.03
CA GLY A 207 6.16 10.19 2.25
C GLY A 207 5.03 9.15 2.11
N VAL A 208 5.26 8.09 1.34
CA VAL A 208 4.28 7.02 1.08
C VAL A 208 4.53 5.82 1.97
N ASN A 209 3.57 4.88 2.02
CA ASN A 209 3.79 3.57 2.62
C ASN A 209 4.90 2.84 1.88
N VAL A 210 5.91 2.36 2.61
CA VAL A 210 7.10 1.71 2.04
C VAL A 210 6.98 0.19 1.91
N ASN A 211 5.83 -0.40 2.28
CA ASN A 211 5.62 -1.85 2.31
C ASN A 211 6.11 -2.55 1.04
N ASP A 212 5.59 -2.14 -0.12
CA ASP A 212 5.87 -2.80 -1.40
C ASP A 212 7.34 -2.62 -1.82
N PHE A 213 7.93 -1.46 -1.52
CA PHE A 213 9.35 -1.20 -1.77
C PHE A 213 10.25 -2.09 -0.89
N LEU A 214 9.90 -2.30 0.37
CA LEU A 214 10.64 -3.20 1.27
C LEU A 214 10.50 -4.66 0.84
N LEU A 215 9.32 -5.09 0.37
CA LEU A 215 9.11 -6.43 -0.17
C LEU A 215 9.97 -6.68 -1.42
N GLU A 216 10.08 -5.70 -2.32
CA GLU A 216 10.96 -5.83 -3.48
C GLU A 216 12.45 -5.80 -3.11
N LEU A 217 12.86 -4.95 -2.15
CA LEU A 217 14.23 -4.92 -1.64
C LEU A 217 14.66 -6.26 -1.04
N ARG A 218 13.76 -7.00 -0.38
CA ARG A 218 14.05 -8.32 0.18
C ARG A 218 14.31 -9.42 -0.86
N LYS A 219 13.91 -9.19 -2.13
CA LYS A 219 14.24 -10.12 -3.23
C LYS A 219 15.68 -9.94 -3.72
N VAL A 220 16.28 -8.80 -3.46
CA VAL A 220 17.69 -8.54 -3.82
C VAL A 220 18.60 -9.40 -2.96
N PRO A 221 19.56 -10.13 -3.53
CA PRO A 221 20.51 -10.93 -2.76
C PRO A 221 21.27 -10.10 -1.72
N GLU A 222 21.43 -10.64 -0.52
CA GLU A 222 22.07 -9.98 0.64
C GLU A 222 23.44 -9.40 0.28
N GLN A 223 24.25 -10.16 -0.47
CA GLN A 223 25.59 -9.73 -0.87
C GLN A 223 25.57 -8.45 -1.73
N ILE A 224 24.52 -8.28 -2.55
CA ILE A 224 24.35 -7.05 -3.36
C ILE A 224 23.89 -5.89 -2.47
N LEU A 225 23.00 -6.14 -1.50
CA LEU A 225 22.61 -5.13 -0.51
C LEU A 225 23.80 -4.68 0.35
N ASP A 226 24.64 -5.61 0.77
CA ASP A 226 25.86 -5.32 1.52
C ASP A 226 26.84 -4.47 0.70
N ALA A 227 27.06 -4.83 -0.56
CA ALA A 227 27.91 -4.04 -1.47
C ALA A 227 27.33 -2.65 -1.73
N PHE A 228 26.00 -2.52 -1.83
CA PHE A 228 25.30 -1.25 -1.98
C PHE A 228 25.52 -0.34 -0.77
N ASN A 229 25.33 -0.88 0.42
CA ASN A 229 25.55 -0.16 1.68
C ASN A 229 27.04 0.21 1.88
N ALA A 230 27.95 -0.72 1.65
CA ALA A 230 29.40 -0.50 1.77
C ALA A 230 29.90 0.58 0.80
N ALA A 231 29.32 0.65 -0.39
CA ALA A 231 29.65 1.68 -1.39
C ALA A 231 28.99 3.04 -1.10
N GLY A 232 28.17 3.16 -0.06
CA GLY A 232 27.50 4.40 0.37
C GLY A 232 26.41 4.86 -0.60
N TRP A 233 25.65 3.92 -1.17
CA TRP A 233 24.50 4.20 -2.01
C TRP A 233 23.24 4.41 -1.20
N THR A 234 22.27 5.11 -1.79
CA THR A 234 20.96 5.41 -1.22
C THR A 234 19.85 4.91 -2.14
N TYR A 235 18.83 4.31 -1.57
CA TYR A 235 17.58 3.99 -2.24
C TYR A 235 16.55 5.08 -1.89
N CYS A 236 16.07 5.82 -2.88
CA CYS A 236 15.24 7.01 -2.70
C CYS A 236 13.89 6.87 -3.40
N ILE A 237 12.82 6.84 -2.62
CA ILE A 237 11.44 6.89 -3.13
C ILE A 237 11.10 8.36 -3.34
N ASP A 238 11.05 8.84 -4.60
CA ASP A 238 10.87 10.25 -4.93
C ASP A 238 10.05 10.42 -6.22
N PHE A 239 8.75 10.63 -6.05
CA PHE A 239 7.81 10.78 -7.16
C PHE A 239 8.02 12.09 -7.94
N ASP A 240 8.43 13.16 -7.26
CA ASP A 240 8.67 14.46 -7.90
C ASP A 240 9.91 14.39 -8.79
N TYR A 241 10.99 13.78 -8.31
CA TYR A 241 12.20 13.55 -9.12
C TYR A 241 11.89 12.69 -10.35
N MET A 242 11.19 11.55 -10.17
CA MET A 242 10.86 10.65 -11.27
C MET A 242 9.90 11.28 -12.28
N GLY A 243 8.90 12.04 -11.81
CA GLY A 243 8.01 12.82 -12.67
C GLY A 243 8.75 13.91 -13.47
N GLY A 244 9.74 14.58 -12.86
CA GLY A 244 10.61 15.54 -13.51
C GLY A 244 11.51 14.88 -14.58
N LEU A 245 12.07 13.72 -14.27
CA LEU A 245 12.88 12.92 -15.19
C LEU A 245 12.07 12.45 -16.40
N SER A 246 10.86 11.91 -16.16
CA SER A 246 9.93 11.45 -17.20
C SER A 246 9.59 12.58 -18.18
N LYS A 247 9.30 13.77 -17.68
CA LYS A 247 9.04 14.96 -18.51
C LYS A 247 10.27 15.35 -19.33
N LYS A 248 11.47 15.35 -18.72
CA LYS A 248 12.72 15.72 -19.38
C LYS A 248 13.08 14.76 -20.52
N LEU A 249 12.85 13.46 -20.33
CA LEU A 249 13.18 12.43 -21.30
C LEU A 249 12.04 12.15 -22.30
N ASN A 250 10.85 12.73 -22.07
CA ASN A 250 9.63 12.48 -22.83
C ASN A 250 9.27 10.98 -22.89
N MET A 251 9.47 10.29 -21.78
CA MET A 251 9.14 8.86 -21.61
C MET A 251 8.76 8.58 -20.16
N SER A 252 7.96 7.55 -19.91
CA SER A 252 7.65 7.11 -18.55
C SER A 252 8.87 6.45 -17.91
N CYS A 253 9.35 7.01 -16.82
CA CYS A 253 10.43 6.47 -16.00
C CYS A 253 9.89 6.18 -14.61
N ILE A 254 9.98 4.92 -14.18
CA ILE A 254 9.52 4.46 -12.85
C ILE A 254 10.68 4.15 -11.89
N GLY A 255 11.89 4.04 -12.43
CA GLY A 255 13.16 3.89 -11.72
C GLY A 255 14.28 4.59 -12.47
N ALA A 256 15.35 4.96 -11.77
CA ALA A 256 16.55 5.53 -12.35
C ALA A 256 17.78 5.37 -11.44
N THR A 257 18.83 4.75 -11.93
CA THR A 257 20.12 4.63 -11.26
C THR A 257 21.03 5.80 -11.60
N ASN A 258 21.32 6.65 -10.61
CA ASN A 258 22.22 7.79 -10.75
C ASN A 258 23.61 7.49 -10.16
N TYR A 259 24.55 7.09 -11.00
CA TYR A 259 25.91 6.69 -10.59
C TYR A 259 26.69 7.81 -9.93
N SER A 260 26.54 9.05 -10.39
CA SER A 260 27.29 10.20 -9.85
C SER A 260 26.81 10.61 -8.45
N ARG A 261 25.53 10.40 -8.16
CA ARG A 261 24.93 10.65 -6.85
C ARG A 261 24.91 9.42 -5.95
N LYS A 262 25.27 8.27 -6.49
CA LYS A 262 25.15 6.97 -5.84
C LYS A 262 23.74 6.77 -5.27
N THR A 263 22.72 6.98 -6.10
CA THR A 263 21.33 6.92 -5.67
C THR A 263 20.50 6.21 -6.72
N ILE A 264 19.72 5.24 -6.26
CA ILE A 264 18.60 4.67 -7.00
C ILE A 264 17.37 5.51 -6.65
N TYR A 265 16.78 6.18 -7.63
CA TYR A 265 15.49 6.85 -7.50
C TYR A 265 14.39 5.95 -8.01
N ILE A 266 13.25 5.93 -7.31
CA ILE A 266 12.17 5.00 -7.63
C ILE A 266 10.81 5.66 -7.39
N SER A 267 9.82 5.37 -8.23
CA SER A 267 8.42 5.76 -8.04
C SER A 267 7.47 4.56 -7.99
N GLU A 268 7.87 3.40 -8.49
CA GLU A 268 7.09 2.16 -8.44
C GLU A 268 7.99 1.02 -7.96
N ALA A 269 7.49 0.24 -7.01
CA ALA A 269 8.29 -0.78 -6.31
C ALA A 269 8.82 -1.88 -7.23
N ASP A 270 8.08 -2.23 -8.30
CA ASP A 270 8.44 -3.28 -9.25
C ASP A 270 9.68 -2.97 -10.10
N ALA A 271 10.09 -1.69 -10.16
CA ALA A 271 11.36 -1.31 -10.80
C ALA A 271 12.59 -1.61 -9.93
N THR A 272 12.44 -1.93 -8.65
CA THR A 272 13.55 -2.12 -7.70
C THR A 272 14.60 -3.11 -8.20
N LEU A 273 14.20 -4.30 -8.60
CA LEU A 273 15.14 -5.31 -9.08
C LEU A 273 15.91 -4.85 -10.32
N HIS A 274 15.25 -4.14 -11.24
CA HIS A 274 15.88 -3.60 -12.44
C HIS A 274 16.97 -2.58 -12.09
N GLU A 275 16.68 -1.66 -11.20
CA GLU A 275 17.65 -0.65 -10.76
C GLU A 275 18.83 -1.27 -9.98
N PHE A 276 18.58 -2.32 -9.20
CA PHE A 276 19.66 -3.10 -8.58
C PHE A 276 20.49 -3.88 -9.62
N GLY A 277 19.91 -4.26 -10.76
CA GLY A 277 20.66 -4.79 -11.91
C GLY A 277 21.66 -3.77 -12.45
N HIS A 278 21.27 -2.50 -12.58
CA HIS A 278 22.16 -1.41 -12.94
C HIS A 278 23.23 -1.14 -11.87
N PHE A 279 22.86 -1.21 -10.58
CA PHE A 279 23.85 -1.12 -9.50
C PHE A 279 24.87 -2.26 -9.58
N LEU A 280 24.44 -3.49 -9.83
CA LEU A 280 25.33 -4.65 -9.96
C LEU A 280 26.29 -4.49 -11.16
N ASP A 281 25.81 -4.02 -12.32
CA ASP A 281 26.65 -3.70 -13.46
C ASP A 281 27.75 -2.67 -13.10
N TYR A 282 27.37 -1.66 -12.36
CA TYR A 282 28.33 -0.67 -11.81
C TYR A 282 29.33 -1.29 -10.83
N ALA A 283 28.86 -2.11 -9.90
CA ALA A 283 29.72 -2.75 -8.88
C ALA A 283 30.73 -3.69 -9.52
N LEU A 284 30.35 -4.35 -10.62
CA LEU A 284 31.23 -5.20 -11.44
C LEU A 284 32.19 -4.39 -12.33
N GLY A 285 32.09 -3.06 -12.38
CA GLY A 285 32.94 -2.17 -13.19
C GLY A 285 32.57 -2.12 -14.66
N PHE A 286 31.32 -2.33 -15.02
CA PHE A 286 30.83 -2.36 -16.41
C PHE A 286 31.64 -3.28 -17.33
N PRO A 287 31.65 -4.61 -17.09
CA PRO A 287 32.49 -5.53 -17.84
C PRO A 287 32.19 -5.50 -19.34
N ALA A 288 33.22 -5.53 -20.18
CA ALA A 288 33.06 -5.63 -21.65
C ALA A 288 32.30 -6.90 -22.06
N GLU A 289 32.23 -7.88 -21.19
CA GLU A 289 31.46 -9.11 -21.37
C GLU A 289 29.95 -8.82 -21.49
N HIS A 290 29.41 -7.83 -20.78
CA HIS A 290 27.99 -7.46 -20.88
C HIS A 290 27.64 -6.95 -22.28
N GLU A 291 28.49 -6.15 -22.90
CA GLU A 291 28.32 -5.71 -24.28
C GLU A 291 28.43 -6.89 -25.26
N ARG A 292 29.38 -7.80 -25.05
CA ARG A 292 29.55 -8.98 -25.87
C ARG A 292 28.31 -9.88 -25.85
N LEU A 293 27.77 -10.15 -24.67
CA LEU A 293 26.57 -10.96 -24.47
C LEU A 293 25.34 -10.30 -25.10
N TYR A 294 25.20 -8.99 -24.91
CA TYR A 294 24.12 -8.19 -25.51
C TYR A 294 24.12 -8.32 -27.03
N LEU A 295 25.26 -8.06 -27.67
CA LEU A 295 25.40 -8.14 -29.13
C LEU A 295 25.13 -9.56 -29.67
N ALA A 296 25.49 -10.59 -28.91
CA ALA A 296 25.34 -11.97 -29.33
C ALA A 296 23.90 -12.51 -29.16
N GLU A 297 23.20 -12.16 -28.09
CA GLU A 297 22.03 -12.92 -27.66
C GLU A 297 20.78 -12.07 -27.36
N SER A 298 20.88 -10.74 -27.24
CA SER A 298 19.73 -9.91 -26.82
C SER A 298 18.50 -10.06 -27.71
N GLN A 299 18.71 -10.14 -29.04
CA GLN A 299 17.61 -10.23 -30.01
C GLN A 299 16.87 -11.55 -29.96
N ASN A 300 17.55 -12.62 -29.56
CA ASN A 300 16.97 -13.96 -29.44
C ASN A 300 16.38 -14.23 -28.05
N SER A 301 16.70 -13.39 -27.07
CA SER A 301 16.20 -13.54 -25.70
C SER A 301 14.69 -13.36 -25.62
N SER A 302 14.06 -14.04 -24.65
CA SER A 302 12.63 -13.91 -24.32
C SER A 302 12.33 -12.69 -23.44
N LEU A 303 13.31 -11.82 -23.22
CA LEU A 303 13.16 -10.60 -22.43
C LEU A 303 12.34 -9.54 -23.18
N ARG A 304 11.80 -8.58 -22.43
CA ARG A 304 11.02 -7.47 -22.99
C ARG A 304 11.85 -6.63 -23.99
N ASP A 305 11.18 -5.91 -24.86
CA ASP A 305 11.87 -5.13 -25.91
C ASP A 305 12.79 -4.03 -25.35
N TYR A 306 12.47 -3.51 -24.18
CA TYR A 306 13.31 -2.52 -23.49
C TYR A 306 14.71 -3.07 -23.18
N ALA A 307 14.82 -4.34 -22.79
CA ALA A 307 16.10 -5.03 -22.57
C ALA A 307 17.00 -5.08 -23.83
N LYS A 308 16.38 -4.97 -25.01
CA LYS A 308 17.09 -5.04 -26.30
C LYS A 308 17.65 -3.69 -26.78
N THR A 309 17.53 -2.62 -25.97
CA THR A 309 17.93 -1.26 -26.36
C THR A 309 19.42 -1.02 -26.20
N ASN A 310 20.06 -1.58 -25.19
CA ASN A 310 21.50 -1.51 -24.95
C ASN A 310 21.95 -2.58 -23.93
N SER A 311 23.26 -2.74 -23.79
CA SER A 311 23.84 -3.79 -22.92
C SER A 311 23.53 -3.62 -21.43
N ARG A 312 23.35 -2.42 -20.96
CA ARG A 312 23.02 -2.16 -19.54
C ARG A 312 21.60 -2.57 -19.21
N GLU A 313 20.64 -2.22 -20.07
CA GLU A 313 19.25 -2.63 -19.94
C GLU A 313 19.11 -4.15 -20.08
N PHE A 314 19.87 -4.73 -21.01
CA PHE A 314 19.90 -6.17 -21.19
C PHE A 314 20.40 -6.89 -19.92
N PHE A 315 21.51 -6.43 -19.34
CA PHE A 315 22.05 -7.02 -18.12
C PHE A 315 21.09 -6.85 -16.92
N ALA A 316 20.52 -5.66 -16.75
CA ALA A 316 19.56 -5.38 -15.70
C ALA A 316 18.33 -6.31 -15.81
N ASP A 317 17.77 -6.48 -16.99
CA ASP A 317 16.62 -7.37 -17.19
C ASP A 317 16.99 -8.86 -17.08
N CYS A 318 18.21 -9.26 -17.44
CA CYS A 318 18.71 -10.61 -17.14
C CYS A 318 18.79 -10.87 -15.64
N PHE A 319 19.21 -9.85 -14.85
CA PHE A 319 19.22 -9.95 -13.40
C PHE A 319 17.79 -10.07 -12.85
N VAL A 320 16.84 -9.24 -13.28
CA VAL A 320 15.42 -9.36 -12.92
C VAL A 320 14.91 -10.76 -13.23
N HIS A 321 15.15 -11.26 -14.44
CA HIS A 321 14.70 -12.58 -14.86
C HIS A 321 15.26 -13.67 -13.95
N TRP A 322 16.56 -13.59 -13.64
CA TRP A 322 17.23 -14.58 -12.78
C TRP A 322 16.64 -14.59 -11.36
N ILE A 323 16.52 -13.43 -10.73
CA ILE A 323 15.98 -13.32 -9.37
C ILE A 323 14.53 -13.81 -9.31
N THR A 324 13.73 -13.41 -10.29
CA THR A 324 12.29 -13.69 -10.28
C THR A 324 11.99 -15.17 -10.61
N TYR A 325 12.75 -15.79 -11.51
CA TYR A 325 12.39 -17.09 -12.08
C TYR A 325 13.40 -18.21 -11.82
N SER A 326 14.41 -18.01 -10.98
CA SER A 326 15.43 -19.04 -10.72
C SER A 326 14.86 -20.37 -10.21
N ALA A 327 13.70 -20.38 -9.56
CA ALA A 327 12.97 -21.57 -9.12
C ALA A 327 12.01 -22.13 -10.19
N ASP A 328 11.71 -21.39 -11.25
CA ASP A 328 10.85 -21.84 -12.35
C ASP A 328 11.67 -22.52 -13.44
N LYS A 329 11.67 -23.86 -13.38
CA LYS A 329 12.47 -24.67 -14.32
C LYS A 329 12.16 -24.36 -15.78
N LYS A 330 10.89 -24.17 -16.14
CA LYS A 330 10.49 -23.93 -17.53
C LYS A 330 11.03 -22.59 -18.03
N ARG A 331 10.83 -21.51 -17.27
CA ARG A 331 11.32 -20.18 -17.64
C ARG A 331 12.85 -20.13 -17.70
N MET A 332 13.54 -20.85 -16.82
CA MET A 332 14.98 -20.92 -16.83
C MET A 332 15.52 -21.78 -17.99
N ASP A 333 14.83 -22.85 -18.38
CA ASP A 333 15.15 -23.62 -19.57
C ASP A 333 14.94 -22.79 -20.85
N ASP A 334 13.81 -22.07 -20.96
CA ASP A 334 13.52 -21.16 -22.09
C ASP A 334 14.59 -20.05 -22.19
N PHE A 335 15.01 -19.48 -21.06
CA PHE A 335 16.08 -18.46 -21.03
C PHE A 335 17.43 -19.04 -21.47
N ARG A 336 17.79 -20.24 -20.99
CA ARG A 336 19.03 -20.92 -21.38
C ARG A 336 19.04 -21.23 -22.88
N ASP A 337 17.93 -21.69 -23.44
CA ASP A 337 17.85 -22.10 -24.84
C ASP A 337 17.90 -20.89 -25.79
N ALA A 338 17.33 -19.74 -25.35
CA ALA A 338 17.34 -18.48 -26.10
C ALA A 338 18.65 -17.68 -25.98
N ALA A 339 19.31 -17.73 -24.80
CA ALA A 339 20.52 -16.97 -24.52
C ALA A 339 21.52 -17.79 -23.66
N PRO A 340 22.12 -18.84 -24.23
CA PRO A 340 22.92 -19.83 -23.48
C PRO A 340 24.19 -19.25 -22.83
N GLN A 341 24.86 -18.31 -23.48
CA GLN A 341 26.06 -17.68 -22.91
C GLN A 341 25.70 -16.73 -21.75
N THR A 342 24.63 -15.95 -21.94
CA THR A 342 24.10 -15.06 -20.90
C THR A 342 23.62 -15.87 -19.70
N TYR A 343 22.89 -16.96 -19.92
CA TYR A 343 22.48 -17.87 -18.86
C TYR A 343 23.69 -18.42 -18.06
N ALA A 344 24.73 -18.88 -18.77
CA ALA A 344 25.94 -19.40 -18.14
C ALA A 344 26.67 -18.31 -17.32
N TYR A 345 26.69 -17.08 -17.83
CA TYR A 345 27.25 -15.94 -17.13
C TYR A 345 26.48 -15.57 -15.87
N MET A 346 25.16 -15.45 -15.96
CA MET A 346 24.30 -15.16 -14.80
C MET A 346 24.41 -16.26 -13.74
N LYS A 347 24.42 -17.53 -14.16
CA LYS A 347 24.64 -18.67 -13.26
C LYS A 347 25.98 -18.57 -12.53
N LYS A 348 27.05 -18.19 -13.23
CA LYS A 348 28.37 -18.00 -12.63
C LYS A 348 28.35 -16.87 -11.62
N LEU A 349 27.73 -15.74 -11.92
CA LEU A 349 27.57 -14.63 -10.98
C LEU A 349 26.82 -15.08 -9.71
N ALA A 350 25.64 -15.70 -9.90
CA ALA A 350 24.80 -16.15 -8.79
C ALA A 350 25.51 -17.18 -7.89
N THR A 351 26.31 -18.12 -8.48
CA THR A 351 27.07 -19.11 -7.72
C THR A 351 28.35 -18.54 -7.05
N ASN A 352 28.79 -17.35 -7.47
CA ASN A 352 29.96 -16.66 -6.93
C ASN A 352 29.55 -15.39 -6.14
N ASN A 353 28.45 -15.47 -5.39
CA ASN A 353 27.95 -14.40 -4.55
C ASN A 353 27.84 -13.04 -5.29
N TRP A 354 27.46 -13.10 -6.56
CA TRP A 354 27.28 -11.95 -7.45
C TRP A 354 28.55 -11.13 -7.73
N GLY A 355 29.69 -11.68 -7.38
CA GLY A 355 30.98 -11.00 -7.56
C GLY A 355 31.22 -9.86 -6.57
N ALA A 356 30.36 -9.78 -5.54
CA ALA A 356 30.41 -8.73 -4.52
C ALA A 356 31.30 -9.13 -3.33
#